data_8b06d15fa8f4310eddaba7e67735c01c
#
_entry.id   8b06d15fa8f4310eddaba7e67735c01c
#
_cell.length_a   1.000
_cell.length_b   1.000
_cell.length_c   1.000
_cell.angle_alpha   90.00
_cell.angle_beta   90.00
_cell.angle_gamma   90.00
#
_symmetry.space_group_name_H-M   'P 1'
#
loop_
_entity.id
_entity.type
_entity.pdbx_description
1 polymer ?
#
loop_
_entity_poly.entity_id
_entity_poly.type
_entity_poly.pdbx_seq_one_letter_code
_entity_poly.pdbx_strand_id
1 'polypeptide(L)'
;MLTLHHDITSPAAAVAVLRLQALVDAGATVRFSPVDVLGLEIDVPPTRALLEELVRYADRAAELGLAMRRPTRQPPTLRAHVVGEVAEAAGLGASWRWTCLRAYWSNDRDLLDEATLVELATAAGLEAPPVREALADRLRVHALRDRMVQQRRRGVGGVPVLEFDGTFVSAELPDRELRQLAGL
;
A
#
# COMPACT_ATOMS: atom_id res chain seq x y z
N MET A 1 4.42 -4.16 -18.70
CA MET A 1 4.23 -4.66 -17.32
C MET A 1 3.40 -3.64 -16.55
N LEU A 2 2.31 -4.09 -15.89
CA LEU A 2 1.44 -3.20 -15.11
C LEU A 2 2.05 -2.94 -13.72
N THR A 3 2.10 -1.66 -13.30
CA THR A 3 2.57 -1.25 -11.97
C THR A 3 1.48 -0.43 -11.29
N LEU A 4 1.12 -0.78 -10.04
CA LEU A 4 0.26 0.04 -9.19
C LEU A 4 1.13 0.85 -8.22
N HIS A 5 1.02 2.17 -8.30
CA HIS A 5 1.53 3.07 -7.26
C HIS A 5 0.45 3.24 -6.18
N HIS A 6 0.79 2.90 -4.93
CA HIS A 6 -0.19 2.83 -3.85
C HIS A 6 0.37 3.27 -2.50
N ASP A 7 -0.53 3.65 -1.59
CA ASP A 7 -0.25 3.86 -0.17
C ASP A 7 -1.30 3.13 0.68
N ILE A 8 -0.88 2.66 1.85
CA ILE A 8 -1.73 1.93 2.80
C ILE A 8 -2.85 2.83 3.34
N THR A 9 -2.56 4.13 3.55
CA THR A 9 -3.48 5.09 4.16
C THR A 9 -4.43 5.77 3.18
N SER A 10 -4.39 5.44 1.88
CA SER A 10 -5.39 5.91 0.90
C SER A 10 -6.51 4.87 0.73
N PRO A 11 -7.79 5.24 0.97
CA PRO A 11 -8.94 4.35 0.75
C PRO A 11 -9.03 3.85 -0.69
N ALA A 12 -8.86 4.74 -1.67
CA ALA A 12 -8.88 4.38 -3.08
C ALA A 12 -7.73 3.41 -3.43
N ALA A 13 -6.52 3.65 -2.88
CA ALA A 13 -5.38 2.77 -3.11
C ALA A 13 -5.59 1.39 -2.46
N ALA A 14 -6.21 1.30 -1.30
CA ALA A 14 -6.55 0.03 -0.67
C ALA A 14 -7.50 -0.80 -1.57
N VAL A 15 -8.54 -0.18 -2.12
CA VAL A 15 -9.44 -0.84 -3.08
C VAL A 15 -8.69 -1.29 -4.34
N ALA A 16 -7.81 -0.43 -4.90
CA ALA A 16 -7.01 -0.78 -6.07
C ALA A 16 -6.06 -1.95 -5.79
N VAL A 17 -5.41 -1.98 -4.62
CA VAL A 17 -4.55 -3.10 -4.19
C VAL A 17 -5.34 -4.41 -4.18
N LEU A 18 -6.53 -4.44 -3.57
CA LEU A 18 -7.36 -5.64 -3.47
C LEU A 18 -7.84 -6.12 -4.85
N ARG A 19 -8.28 -5.21 -5.71
CA ARG A 19 -8.72 -5.53 -7.07
C ARG A 19 -7.57 -6.12 -7.90
N LEU A 20 -6.39 -5.52 -7.85
CA LEU A 20 -5.23 -6.00 -8.61
C LEU A 20 -4.63 -7.26 -8.01
N GLN A 21 -4.69 -7.45 -6.68
CA GLN A 21 -4.29 -8.71 -6.08
C GLN A 21 -5.16 -9.87 -6.58
N ALA A 22 -6.47 -9.69 -6.70
CA ALA A 22 -7.35 -10.70 -7.30
C ALA A 22 -6.98 -11.04 -8.75
N LEU A 23 -6.46 -10.07 -9.52
CA LEU A 23 -5.94 -10.36 -10.87
C LEU A 23 -4.61 -11.12 -10.83
N VAL A 24 -3.73 -10.81 -9.87
CA VAL A 24 -2.49 -11.57 -9.65
C VAL A 24 -2.81 -13.02 -9.29
N ASP A 25 -3.78 -13.24 -8.40
CA ASP A 25 -4.25 -14.58 -8.01
C ASP A 25 -4.86 -15.35 -9.20
N ALA A 26 -5.36 -14.62 -10.21
CA ALA A 26 -5.86 -15.18 -11.48
C ALA A 26 -4.76 -15.32 -12.56
N GLY A 27 -3.49 -15.04 -12.24
CA GLY A 27 -2.34 -15.25 -13.12
C GLY A 27 -1.75 -13.98 -13.76
N ALA A 28 -2.27 -12.78 -13.47
CA ALA A 28 -1.68 -11.54 -13.96
C ALA A 28 -0.33 -11.23 -13.32
N THR A 29 0.50 -10.49 -14.05
CA THR A 29 1.75 -9.94 -13.49
C THR A 29 1.56 -8.44 -13.19
N VAL A 30 1.50 -8.10 -11.91
CA VAL A 30 1.37 -6.73 -11.42
C VAL A 30 2.48 -6.44 -10.42
N ARG A 31 3.18 -5.30 -10.59
CA ARG A 31 4.11 -4.78 -9.60
C ARG A 31 3.40 -3.78 -8.69
N PHE A 32 3.55 -3.97 -7.39
CA PHE A 32 3.08 -3.02 -6.38
C PHE A 32 4.23 -2.09 -5.98
N SER A 33 4.06 -0.80 -6.23
CA SER A 33 5.09 0.23 -6.05
C SER A 33 4.65 1.20 -4.95
N PRO A 34 5.34 1.21 -3.80
CA PRO A 34 4.89 2.00 -2.66
C PRO A 34 5.11 3.49 -2.86
N VAL A 35 4.20 4.28 -2.29
CA VAL A 35 4.28 5.74 -2.15
C VAL A 35 3.83 6.08 -0.73
N ASP A 36 4.56 6.94 -0.03
CA ASP A 36 4.11 7.55 1.22
C ASP A 36 3.47 8.91 0.88
N VAL A 37 2.13 8.99 0.96
CA VAL A 37 1.40 10.21 0.57
C VAL A 37 1.66 11.39 1.49
N LEU A 38 1.92 11.15 2.77
CA LEU A 38 2.26 12.23 3.70
C LEU A 38 3.67 12.76 3.48
N GLY A 39 4.64 11.88 3.31
CA GLY A 39 6.05 12.25 3.20
C GLY A 39 6.61 12.92 4.46
N LEU A 40 5.93 12.77 5.60
CA LEU A 40 6.30 13.28 6.92
C LEU A 40 6.95 12.17 7.75
N GLU A 41 7.45 12.53 8.94
CA GLU A 41 8.00 11.57 9.91
C GLU A 41 7.13 11.44 11.17
N ILE A 42 6.02 12.15 11.20
CA ILE A 42 5.05 12.16 12.31
C ILE A 42 3.65 11.83 11.78
N ASP A 43 2.84 11.23 12.63
CA ASP A 43 1.42 11.07 12.36
C ASP A 43 0.68 12.41 12.44
N VAL A 44 -0.41 12.49 11.71
CA VAL A 44 -1.30 13.64 11.72
C VAL A 44 -2.75 13.20 11.94
N PRO A 45 -3.64 14.08 12.41
CA PRO A 45 -5.07 13.78 12.40
C PRO A 45 -5.55 13.45 10.98
N PRO A 46 -6.55 12.55 10.83
CA PRO A 46 -7.10 12.24 9.52
C PRO A 46 -7.59 13.50 8.83
N THR A 47 -7.12 13.73 7.62
CA THR A 47 -7.51 14.92 6.86
C THR A 47 -8.97 14.81 6.40
N ARG A 48 -9.60 15.96 6.13
CA ARG A 48 -10.96 15.98 5.57
C ARG A 48 -11.02 15.22 4.24
N ALA A 49 -10.02 15.39 3.39
CA ALA A 49 -9.94 14.70 2.11
C ALA A 49 -9.92 13.17 2.28
N LEU A 50 -9.11 12.66 3.23
CA LEU A 50 -9.08 11.23 3.56
C LEU A 50 -10.45 10.72 4.02
N LEU A 51 -11.15 11.49 4.87
CA LEU A 51 -12.46 11.07 5.37
C LEU A 51 -13.55 11.10 4.27
N GLU A 52 -13.52 12.06 3.36
CA GLU A 52 -14.39 12.12 2.19
C GLU A 52 -14.12 10.94 1.23
N GLU A 53 -12.86 10.62 1.02
CA GLU A 53 -12.44 9.45 0.23
C GLU A 53 -12.88 8.14 0.90
N LEU A 54 -12.72 8.01 2.22
CA LEU A 54 -13.18 6.85 2.98
C LEU A 54 -14.67 6.58 2.76
N VAL A 55 -15.52 7.61 2.85
CA VAL A 55 -16.96 7.46 2.61
C VAL A 55 -17.24 6.94 1.19
N ARG A 56 -16.47 7.39 0.21
CA ARG A 56 -16.64 6.98 -1.21
C ARG A 56 -16.27 5.53 -1.46
N TYR A 57 -15.26 5.00 -0.77
CA TYR A 57 -14.68 3.69 -1.07
C TYR A 57 -14.99 2.60 -0.04
N ALA A 58 -15.60 2.92 1.11
CA ALA A 58 -15.85 1.97 2.19
C ALA A 58 -16.71 0.77 1.75
N ASP A 59 -17.79 1.02 1.01
CA ASP A 59 -18.67 -0.06 0.54
C ASP A 59 -17.95 -0.98 -0.44
N ARG A 60 -17.18 -0.39 -1.39
CA ARG A 60 -16.40 -1.19 -2.33
C ARG A 60 -15.29 -1.99 -1.65
N ALA A 61 -14.67 -1.44 -0.64
CA ALA A 61 -13.68 -2.17 0.17
C ALA A 61 -14.33 -3.34 0.92
N ALA A 62 -15.54 -3.13 1.49
CA ALA A 62 -16.28 -4.18 2.18
C ALA A 62 -16.66 -5.33 1.24
N GLU A 63 -17.08 -5.05 0.00
CA GLU A 63 -17.31 -6.08 -1.04
C GLU A 63 -16.05 -6.92 -1.33
N LEU A 64 -14.85 -6.31 -1.17
CA LEU A 64 -13.56 -6.96 -1.34
C LEU A 64 -13.01 -7.58 -0.03
N GLY A 65 -13.82 -7.61 1.03
CA GLY A 65 -13.49 -8.22 2.31
C GLY A 65 -12.78 -7.31 3.30
N LEU A 66 -12.60 -6.01 3.00
CA LEU A 66 -11.92 -5.06 3.87
C LEU A 66 -12.94 -4.09 4.51
N ALA A 67 -13.25 -4.29 5.79
CA ALA A 67 -14.06 -3.35 6.56
C ALA A 67 -13.25 -2.10 6.91
N MET A 68 -13.53 -0.98 6.27
CA MET A 68 -12.88 0.29 6.58
C MET A 68 -13.63 1.03 7.68
N ARG A 69 -12.92 1.38 8.74
CA ARG A 69 -13.41 2.24 9.82
C ARG A 69 -12.71 3.59 9.75
N ARG A 70 -13.31 4.61 10.35
CA ARG A 70 -12.65 5.91 10.49
C ARG A 70 -11.39 5.75 11.35
N PRO A 71 -10.19 6.05 10.80
CA PRO A 71 -8.96 5.95 11.56
C PRO A 71 -8.87 7.11 12.57
N THR A 72 -8.17 6.90 13.67
CA THR A 72 -7.88 7.94 14.67
C THR A 72 -6.69 8.81 14.28
N ARG A 73 -5.80 8.30 13.40
CA ARG A 73 -4.59 8.96 12.92
C ARG A 73 -4.30 8.61 11.47
N GLN A 74 -3.47 9.41 10.83
CA GLN A 74 -2.88 9.12 9.52
C GLN A 74 -1.36 9.11 9.68
N PRO A 75 -0.75 7.91 9.85
CA PRO A 75 0.68 7.76 10.02
C PRO A 75 1.43 7.87 8.69
N PRO A 76 2.71 8.26 8.69
CA PRO A 76 3.61 8.02 7.57
C PRO A 76 3.80 6.52 7.36
N THR A 77 3.82 6.08 6.11
CA THR A 77 3.82 4.66 5.74
C THR A 77 5.18 4.15 5.26
N LEU A 78 6.19 5.02 5.20
CA LEU A 78 7.54 4.67 4.71
C LEU A 78 8.09 3.39 5.38
N ARG A 79 8.00 3.28 6.71
CA ARG A 79 8.53 2.12 7.44
C ARG A 79 7.72 0.84 7.17
N ALA A 80 6.42 0.94 7.06
CA ALA A 80 5.57 -0.18 6.65
C ALA A 80 5.91 -0.65 5.22
N HIS A 81 6.25 0.27 4.34
CA HIS A 81 6.71 -0.04 2.98
C HIS A 81 8.13 -0.66 2.95
N VAL A 82 9.02 -0.30 3.89
CA VAL A 82 10.31 -1.00 4.07
C VAL A 82 10.07 -2.48 4.41
N VAL A 83 9.15 -2.77 5.32
CA VAL A 83 8.75 -4.16 5.62
C VAL A 83 8.11 -4.83 4.39
N GLY A 84 7.35 -4.08 3.61
CA GLY A 84 6.78 -4.54 2.34
C GLY A 84 7.84 -5.03 1.36
N GLU A 85 8.99 -4.37 1.26
CA GLU A 85 10.11 -4.84 0.42
C GLU A 85 10.72 -6.16 0.94
N VAL A 86 10.79 -6.34 2.26
CA VAL A 86 11.22 -7.62 2.84
C VAL A 86 10.22 -8.72 2.50
N ALA A 87 8.92 -8.41 2.59
CA ALA A 87 7.84 -9.34 2.27
C ALA A 87 7.84 -9.72 0.78
N GLU A 88 8.04 -8.77 -0.13
CA GLU A 88 8.15 -9.05 -1.57
C GLU A 88 9.33 -9.99 -1.86
N ALA A 89 10.49 -9.72 -1.25
CA ALA A 89 11.67 -10.58 -1.42
C ALA A 89 11.48 -12.01 -0.89
N ALA A 90 10.62 -12.18 0.11
CA ALA A 90 10.25 -13.46 0.70
C ALA A 90 9.06 -14.15 -0.01
N GLY A 91 8.47 -13.55 -1.04
CA GLY A 91 7.25 -14.06 -1.70
C GLY A 91 5.96 -13.89 -0.87
N LEU A 92 6.00 -13.05 0.17
CA LEU A 92 4.91 -12.79 1.12
C LEU A 92 4.27 -11.40 0.93
N GLY A 93 4.54 -10.73 -0.19
CA GLY A 93 4.06 -9.38 -0.45
C GLY A 93 2.53 -9.23 -0.39
N ALA A 94 1.79 -10.20 -0.92
CA ALA A 94 0.33 -10.23 -0.85
C ALA A 94 -0.17 -10.33 0.59
N SER A 95 0.40 -11.25 1.38
CA SER A 95 0.06 -11.44 2.80
C SER A 95 0.35 -10.18 3.62
N TRP A 96 1.50 -9.54 3.38
CA TRP A 96 1.87 -8.29 4.04
C TRP A 96 0.90 -7.15 3.71
N ARG A 97 0.61 -6.91 2.42
CA ARG A 97 -0.35 -5.87 2.00
C ARG A 97 -1.70 -6.05 2.67
N TRP A 98 -2.24 -7.27 2.64
CA TRP A 98 -3.50 -7.58 3.30
C TRP A 98 -3.46 -7.33 4.81
N THR A 99 -2.40 -7.80 5.48
CA THR A 99 -2.22 -7.62 6.93
C THR A 99 -2.16 -6.14 7.31
N CYS A 100 -1.38 -5.33 6.57
CA CYS A 100 -1.30 -3.89 6.79
C CYS A 100 -2.62 -3.17 6.57
N LEU A 101 -3.33 -3.47 5.47
CA LEU A 101 -4.62 -2.86 5.18
C LEU A 101 -5.64 -3.15 6.29
N ARG A 102 -5.73 -4.41 6.75
CA ARG A 102 -6.60 -4.75 7.88
C ARG A 102 -6.17 -4.10 9.18
N ALA A 103 -4.89 -4.07 9.46
CA ALA A 103 -4.37 -3.46 10.67
C ALA A 103 -4.77 -1.98 10.76
N TYR A 104 -4.57 -1.24 9.69
CA TYR A 104 -4.89 0.19 9.66
C TYR A 104 -6.41 0.43 9.55
N TRP A 105 -7.07 -0.11 8.53
CA TRP A 105 -8.46 0.23 8.22
C TRP A 105 -9.49 -0.44 9.13
N SER A 106 -9.25 -1.68 9.56
CA SER A 106 -10.23 -2.41 10.38
C SER A 106 -9.95 -2.31 11.88
N ASN A 107 -8.67 -2.19 12.28
CA ASN A 107 -8.25 -2.32 13.66
C ASN A 107 -7.56 -1.06 14.21
N ASP A 108 -7.43 0.01 13.43
CA ASP A 108 -6.82 1.30 13.80
C ASP A 108 -5.42 1.15 14.46
N ARG A 109 -4.62 0.18 13.95
CA ARG A 109 -3.26 -0.09 14.46
C ARG A 109 -2.29 1.00 14.03
N ASP A 110 -1.36 1.29 14.90
CA ASP A 110 -0.30 2.28 14.64
C ASP A 110 0.80 1.71 13.73
N LEU A 111 0.82 2.13 12.47
CA LEU A 111 1.86 1.73 11.50
C LEU A 111 3.17 2.53 11.62
N LEU A 112 3.25 3.49 12.53
CA LEU A 112 4.50 4.19 12.85
C LEU A 112 5.30 3.42 13.93
N ASP A 113 4.60 2.67 14.80
CA ASP A 113 5.23 1.90 15.87
C ASP A 113 5.96 0.67 15.32
N GLU A 114 7.27 0.58 15.62
CA GLU A 114 8.12 -0.51 15.15
C GLU A 114 7.69 -1.88 15.70
N ALA A 115 7.27 -1.94 16.97
CA ALA A 115 6.83 -3.18 17.57
C ALA A 115 5.56 -3.71 16.87
N THR A 116 4.64 -2.81 16.55
CA THR A 116 3.44 -3.12 15.74
C THR A 116 3.83 -3.64 14.35
N LEU A 117 4.76 -3.00 13.66
CA LEU A 117 5.21 -3.46 12.34
C LEU A 117 5.82 -4.86 12.38
N VAL A 118 6.63 -5.17 13.40
CA VAL A 118 7.22 -6.50 13.58
C VAL A 118 6.16 -7.55 13.90
N GLU A 119 5.19 -7.23 14.76
CA GLU A 119 4.04 -8.10 15.07
C GLU A 119 3.24 -8.43 13.81
N LEU A 120 2.88 -7.40 13.04
CA LEU A 120 2.12 -7.55 11.80
C LEU A 120 2.90 -8.35 10.74
N ALA A 121 4.20 -8.12 10.64
CA ALA A 121 5.08 -8.88 9.75
C ALA A 121 5.11 -10.37 10.09
N THR A 122 5.19 -10.68 11.38
CA THR A 122 5.12 -12.06 11.87
C THR A 122 3.76 -12.69 11.57
N ALA A 123 2.67 -11.96 11.77
CA ALA A 123 1.33 -12.40 11.41
C ALA A 123 1.16 -12.62 9.88
N ALA A 124 1.92 -11.90 9.06
CA ALA A 124 1.96 -12.10 7.61
C ALA A 124 2.86 -13.27 7.15
N GLY A 125 3.57 -13.92 8.09
CA GLY A 125 4.45 -15.06 7.84
C GLY A 125 5.95 -14.71 7.75
N LEU A 126 6.35 -13.47 7.98
CA LEU A 126 7.75 -13.07 7.98
C LEU A 126 8.44 -13.42 9.31
N GLU A 127 9.74 -13.68 9.26
CA GLU A 127 10.56 -13.78 10.45
C GLU A 127 10.89 -12.39 11.02
N ALA A 128 10.84 -12.24 12.35
CA ALA A 128 11.07 -10.96 13.01
C ALA A 128 12.51 -10.41 12.86
N PRO A 129 13.60 -11.23 12.88
CA PRO A 129 14.95 -10.69 12.75
C PRO A 129 15.21 -9.91 11.45
N PRO A 130 14.92 -10.43 10.24
CA PRO A 130 15.10 -9.68 8.99
C PRO A 130 14.28 -8.38 8.94
N VAL A 131 13.09 -8.38 9.55
CA VAL A 131 12.23 -7.19 9.60
C VAL A 131 12.85 -6.11 10.48
N ARG A 132 13.33 -6.46 11.69
CA ARG A 132 14.03 -5.51 12.56
C ARG A 132 15.30 -4.96 11.93
N GLU A 133 16.09 -5.82 11.28
CA GLU A 133 17.29 -5.40 10.56
C GLU A 133 16.94 -4.38 9.47
N ALA A 134 15.92 -4.65 8.65
CA ALA A 134 15.48 -3.75 7.59
C ALA A 134 14.98 -2.40 8.13
N LEU A 135 14.25 -2.41 9.25
CA LEU A 135 13.75 -1.20 9.90
C LEU A 135 14.86 -0.36 10.55
N ALA A 136 15.94 -1.01 11.01
CA ALA A 136 17.13 -0.35 11.56
C ALA A 136 18.11 0.16 10.48
N ASP A 137 18.02 -0.36 9.26
CA ASP A 137 18.89 0.02 8.15
C ASP A 137 18.48 1.38 7.56
N ARG A 138 19.19 2.42 8.02
CA ARG A 138 18.97 3.80 7.56
C ARG A 138 19.20 3.97 6.05
N LEU A 139 20.14 3.23 5.46
CA LEU A 139 20.42 3.34 4.03
C LEU A 139 19.24 2.78 3.21
N ARG A 140 18.66 1.65 3.64
CA ARG A 140 17.46 1.08 3.02
C ARG A 140 16.28 2.05 3.10
N VAL A 141 16.02 2.61 4.28
CA VAL A 141 14.94 3.59 4.49
C VAL A 141 15.13 4.82 3.59
N HIS A 142 16.35 5.36 3.51
CA HIS A 142 16.68 6.48 2.62
C HIS A 142 16.51 6.11 1.14
N ALA A 143 17.01 4.96 0.73
CA ALA A 143 16.90 4.51 -0.65
C ALA A 143 15.43 4.34 -1.09
N LEU A 144 14.57 3.83 -0.21
CA LEU A 144 13.13 3.75 -0.50
C LEU A 144 12.50 5.14 -0.61
N ARG A 145 12.81 6.05 0.32
CA ARG A 145 12.34 7.45 0.27
C ARG A 145 12.75 8.13 -1.03
N ASP A 146 14.00 7.98 -1.45
CA ASP A 146 14.51 8.57 -2.69
C ASP A 146 13.76 8.03 -3.91
N ARG A 147 13.48 6.73 -3.97
CA ARG A 147 12.66 6.14 -5.03
C ARG A 147 11.25 6.74 -5.06
N MET A 148 10.60 6.94 -3.90
CA MET A 148 9.28 7.58 -3.84
C MET A 148 9.33 9.05 -4.32
N VAL A 149 10.40 9.78 -3.99
CA VAL A 149 10.62 11.14 -4.51
C VAL A 149 10.81 11.12 -6.03
N GLN A 150 11.57 10.18 -6.57
CA GLN A 150 11.73 10.04 -8.02
C GLN A 150 10.42 9.68 -8.73
N GLN A 151 9.59 8.82 -8.15
CA GLN A 151 8.25 8.51 -8.68
C GLN A 151 7.39 9.77 -8.78
N ARG A 152 7.37 10.61 -7.73
CA ARG A 152 6.66 11.89 -7.75
C ARG A 152 7.17 12.82 -8.85
N ARG A 153 8.50 12.91 -9.04
CA ARG A 153 9.11 13.71 -10.12
C ARG A 153 8.77 13.20 -11.51
N ARG A 154 8.51 11.90 -11.66
CA ARG A 154 8.06 11.28 -12.92
C ARG A 154 6.58 11.48 -13.22
N GLY A 155 5.81 12.06 -12.28
CA GLY A 155 4.39 12.36 -12.48
C GLY A 155 3.42 11.54 -11.61
N VAL A 156 3.91 10.71 -10.66
CA VAL A 156 3.04 10.07 -9.66
C VAL A 156 2.62 11.14 -8.64
N GLY A 157 1.63 11.94 -9.02
CA GLY A 157 1.14 13.08 -8.21
C GLY A 157 0.18 12.70 -7.09
N GLY A 158 -0.29 11.45 -7.06
CA GLY A 158 -1.21 10.92 -6.08
C GLY A 158 -1.32 9.39 -6.21
N VAL A 159 -2.14 8.78 -5.38
CA VAL A 159 -2.41 7.34 -5.41
C VAL A 159 -3.91 7.08 -5.25
N PRO A 160 -4.45 6.00 -5.85
CA PRO A 160 -3.77 5.01 -6.69
C PRO A 160 -3.55 5.49 -8.12
N VAL A 161 -2.42 5.13 -8.70
CA VAL A 161 -2.11 5.36 -10.12
C VAL A 161 -1.55 4.08 -10.72
N LEU A 162 -2.02 3.72 -11.91
CA LEU A 162 -1.43 2.64 -12.70
C LEU A 162 -0.38 3.21 -13.68
N GLU A 163 0.74 2.52 -13.81
CA GLU A 163 1.73 2.76 -14.85
C GLU A 163 1.76 1.54 -15.79
N PHE A 164 1.49 1.77 -17.06
CA PHE A 164 1.56 0.77 -18.11
C PHE A 164 2.39 1.32 -19.27
N ASP A 165 3.48 0.66 -19.59
CA ASP A 165 4.42 1.05 -20.66
C ASP A 165 4.83 2.53 -20.60
N GLY A 166 5.10 3.03 -19.38
CA GLY A 166 5.52 4.41 -19.13
C GLY A 166 4.39 5.44 -19.14
N THR A 167 3.15 5.01 -19.38
CA THR A 167 1.96 5.87 -19.36
C THR A 167 1.23 5.71 -18.03
N PHE A 168 0.86 6.83 -17.40
CA PHE A 168 0.06 6.84 -16.18
C PHE A 168 -1.43 6.88 -16.52
N VAL A 169 -2.17 5.98 -15.91
CA VAL A 169 -3.64 5.87 -16.06
C VAL A 169 -4.30 5.75 -14.68
N SER A 170 -5.58 6.10 -14.62
CA SER A 170 -6.35 5.93 -13.38
C SER A 170 -6.45 4.47 -12.97
N ALA A 171 -6.32 4.18 -11.67
CA ALA A 171 -6.62 2.87 -11.12
C ALA A 171 -8.14 2.63 -10.89
N GLU A 172 -8.96 3.64 -11.15
CA GLU A 172 -10.44 3.57 -11.03
C GLU A 172 -11.12 3.01 -12.29
N LEU A 173 -10.36 2.41 -13.19
CA LEU A 173 -10.91 1.76 -14.37
C LEU A 173 -11.91 0.65 -14.00
N PRO A 174 -12.93 0.40 -14.83
CA PRO A 174 -13.81 -0.75 -14.71
C PRO A 174 -13.02 -2.06 -14.66
N ASP A 175 -13.56 -3.07 -13.97
CA ASP A 175 -12.88 -4.36 -13.80
C ASP A 175 -12.52 -5.03 -15.14
N ARG A 176 -13.36 -4.88 -16.17
CA ARG A 176 -13.08 -5.38 -17.52
C ARG A 176 -11.80 -4.76 -18.11
N GLU A 177 -11.65 -3.45 -17.98
CA GLU A 177 -10.49 -2.73 -18.51
C GLU A 177 -9.21 -3.03 -17.73
N LEU A 178 -9.32 -3.16 -16.40
CA LEU A 178 -8.21 -3.61 -15.57
C LEU A 178 -7.73 -5.01 -15.96
N ARG A 179 -8.64 -5.95 -16.20
CA ARG A 179 -8.30 -7.31 -16.68
C ARG A 179 -7.56 -7.24 -18.01
N GLN A 180 -8.07 -6.47 -18.96
CA GLN A 180 -7.45 -6.30 -20.28
C GLN A 180 -6.02 -5.71 -20.16
N LEU A 181 -5.82 -4.69 -19.32
CA LEU A 181 -4.50 -4.12 -19.07
C LEU A 181 -3.56 -5.12 -18.38
N ALA A 182 -4.11 -6.00 -17.54
CA ALA A 182 -3.36 -7.04 -16.84
C ALA A 182 -3.06 -8.28 -17.70
N GLY A 183 -3.59 -8.33 -18.93
CA GLY A 183 -3.37 -9.44 -19.86
C GLY A 183 -4.27 -10.66 -19.61
N LEU A 184 -5.47 -10.44 -19.03
CA LEU A 184 -6.48 -11.48 -18.70
C LEU A 184 -7.75 -11.32 -19.53
#